data_c0c1e97dc525dddf45019d7c0ace7d6e
#
_entry.id   c0c1e97dc525dddf45019d7c0ace7d6e
#
_cell.length_a   1.000
_cell.length_b   1.000
_cell.length_c   1.000
_cell.angle_alpha   90.00
_cell.angle_beta   90.00
_cell.angle_gamma   90.00
#
_symmetry.space_group_name_H-M   'P 1'
#
loop_
_entity.id
_entity.type
_entity.pdbx_description
1 polymer ?
#
loop_
_entity_poly.entity_id
_entity_poly.type
_entity_poly.pdbx_seq_one_letter_code
_entity_poly.pdbx_strand_id
1 'polypeptide(L)'
;MTRNKINIPVLIFALLLILPIFGQLLAEEKKPVFDTITVHATITPPIAEYVVQSIDASAKAGSDGLIILLDTPGGLDLAMRDIAKAILNSSIPVVVYVHPSGARAASAGVIITIAAHVAAMTPGTNIGAAHPVGLGIGGTDKTMMKKVENDAVAYVRGIADKRGRNADWVERSVRKSESVTAEEALKLKVIDFVAPDLNSLL
;
A
#
# COMPACT_ATOMS: atom_id res chain seq x y z
N MET A 1 -67.52 10.01 -34.15
CA MET A 1 -66.06 9.87 -34.43
C MET A 1 -65.32 10.95 -33.74
N THR A 2 -64.83 10.74 -32.51
CA THR A 2 -64.03 11.72 -31.73
C THR A 2 -62.56 11.56 -32.06
N ARG A 3 -61.94 12.49 -32.79
CA ARG A 3 -60.52 12.54 -33.06
C ARG A 3 -59.80 13.01 -31.79
N ASN A 4 -59.10 12.11 -31.10
CA ASN A 4 -58.19 12.48 -30.02
C ASN A 4 -57.05 13.28 -30.63
N LYS A 5 -56.99 14.57 -30.31
CA LYS A 5 -55.86 15.44 -30.66
C LYS A 5 -54.73 15.15 -29.69
N ILE A 6 -53.69 14.47 -30.17
CA ILE A 6 -52.43 14.26 -29.40
C ILE A 6 -51.80 15.64 -29.17
N ASN A 7 -51.60 15.99 -27.89
CA ASN A 7 -51.02 17.28 -27.51
C ASN A 7 -49.49 17.19 -27.69
N ILE A 8 -49.00 17.58 -28.87
CA ILE A 8 -47.59 17.53 -29.26
C ILE A 8 -46.62 18.15 -28.21
N PRO A 9 -46.93 19.33 -27.60
CA PRO A 9 -46.02 19.90 -26.59
C PRO A 9 -45.88 19.01 -25.32
N VAL A 10 -46.91 18.25 -24.92
CA VAL A 10 -46.84 17.32 -23.77
C VAL A 10 -45.95 16.11 -24.10
N LEU A 11 -45.98 15.67 -25.37
CA LEU A 11 -45.15 14.55 -25.83
C LEU A 11 -43.67 14.96 -25.90
N ILE A 12 -43.36 16.19 -26.32
CA ILE A 12 -41.99 16.73 -26.36
C ILE A 12 -41.44 16.92 -24.95
N PHE A 13 -42.27 17.41 -24.01
CA PHE A 13 -41.86 17.57 -22.62
C PHE A 13 -41.59 16.24 -21.91
N ALA A 14 -42.40 15.21 -22.18
CA ALA A 14 -42.18 13.86 -21.68
C ALA A 14 -40.90 13.22 -22.28
N LEU A 15 -40.59 13.46 -23.55
CA LEU A 15 -39.38 12.97 -24.20
C LEU A 15 -38.11 13.62 -23.65
N LEU A 16 -38.15 14.94 -23.30
CA LEU A 16 -37.04 15.67 -22.70
C LEU A 16 -36.76 15.26 -21.27
N LEU A 17 -37.74 14.71 -20.52
CA LEU A 17 -37.55 14.18 -19.17
C LEU A 17 -36.95 12.76 -19.15
N ILE A 18 -37.11 12.00 -20.26
CA ILE A 18 -36.61 10.62 -20.37
C ILE A 18 -35.15 10.57 -20.86
N LEU A 19 -34.71 11.59 -21.64
CA LEU A 19 -33.32 11.64 -22.14
C LEU A 19 -32.23 11.57 -21.04
N PRO A 20 -32.31 12.31 -19.92
CA PRO A 20 -31.27 12.26 -18.88
C PRO A 20 -31.26 10.90 -18.14
N ILE A 21 -32.40 10.19 -18.07
CA ILE A 21 -32.49 8.87 -17.42
C ILE A 21 -31.84 7.79 -18.31
N PHE A 22 -31.96 7.90 -19.63
CA PHE A 22 -31.30 6.97 -20.56
C PHE A 22 -29.78 7.18 -20.63
N GLY A 23 -29.29 8.39 -20.42
CA GLY A 23 -27.84 8.70 -20.36
C GLY A 23 -27.15 8.10 -19.14
N GLN A 24 -27.85 7.91 -18.04
CA GLN A 24 -27.29 7.28 -16.81
C GLN A 24 -27.26 5.74 -16.90
N LEU A 25 -28.07 5.14 -17.77
CA LEU A 25 -28.10 3.67 -17.93
C LEU A 25 -26.94 3.10 -18.78
N LEU A 26 -26.18 3.97 -19.46
CA LEU A 26 -25.07 3.57 -20.34
C LEU A 26 -23.68 3.96 -19.79
N ALA A 27 -23.60 4.40 -18.55
CA ALA A 27 -22.30 4.53 -17.88
C ALA A 27 -21.79 3.11 -17.57
N GLU A 28 -21.08 2.53 -18.50
CA GLU A 28 -20.30 1.31 -18.27
C GLU A 28 -19.32 1.61 -17.13
N GLU A 29 -19.53 0.94 -16.00
CA GLU A 29 -18.67 1.10 -14.83
C GLU A 29 -17.27 0.61 -15.21
N LYS A 30 -16.37 1.55 -15.50
CA LYS A 30 -14.99 1.24 -15.87
C LYS A 30 -14.35 0.49 -14.70
N LYS A 31 -14.05 -0.78 -14.89
CA LYS A 31 -13.34 -1.56 -13.87
C LYS A 31 -11.98 -0.92 -13.58
N PRO A 32 -11.61 -0.75 -12.31
CA PRO A 32 -10.32 -0.19 -11.97
C PRO A 32 -9.19 -1.07 -12.50
N VAL A 33 -8.14 -0.42 -13.01
CA VAL A 33 -6.95 -1.07 -13.56
C VAL A 33 -5.78 -0.82 -12.61
N PHE A 34 -5.27 -1.89 -12.02
CA PHE A 34 -4.10 -1.86 -11.16
C PHE A 34 -2.90 -2.48 -11.87
N ASP A 35 -1.78 -1.76 -11.90
CA ASP A 35 -0.51 -2.37 -12.25
C ASP A 35 0.01 -3.22 -11.08
N THR A 36 0.83 -4.22 -11.39
CA THR A 36 1.40 -5.11 -10.38
C THR A 36 2.89 -5.28 -10.61
N ILE A 37 3.68 -5.13 -9.54
CA ILE A 37 5.11 -5.44 -9.54
C ILE A 37 5.45 -6.43 -8.43
N THR A 38 6.54 -7.18 -8.62
CA THR A 38 7.03 -8.15 -7.63
C THR A 38 8.38 -7.70 -7.08
N VAL A 39 8.48 -7.66 -5.75
CA VAL A 39 9.71 -7.41 -4.99
C VAL A 39 9.99 -8.62 -4.10
N HIS A 40 10.72 -9.59 -4.65
CA HIS A 40 11.19 -10.77 -3.93
C HIS A 40 12.72 -10.69 -3.79
N ALA A 41 13.18 -9.79 -2.94
CA ALA A 41 14.60 -9.47 -2.83
C ALA A 41 14.95 -8.70 -1.55
N THR A 42 16.25 -8.64 -1.24
CA THR A 42 16.80 -7.67 -0.29
C THR A 42 16.62 -6.24 -0.85
N ILE A 43 16.21 -5.30 0.00
CA ILE A 43 16.00 -3.90 -0.38
C ILE A 43 17.36 -3.22 -0.56
N THR A 44 17.69 -2.98 -1.82
CA THR A 44 18.94 -2.37 -2.29
C THR A 44 18.63 -1.14 -3.16
N PRO A 45 19.61 -0.27 -3.49
CA PRO A 45 19.35 0.88 -4.34
C PRO A 45 18.71 0.54 -5.70
N PRO A 46 19.13 -0.51 -6.44
CA PRO A 46 18.43 -0.90 -7.67
C PRO A 46 16.97 -1.33 -7.45
N ILE A 47 16.66 -2.00 -6.35
CA ILE A 47 15.27 -2.36 -6.00
C ILE A 47 14.47 -1.11 -5.66
N ALA A 48 15.05 -0.15 -4.93
CA ALA A 48 14.39 1.11 -4.64
C ALA A 48 14.10 1.90 -5.92
N GLU A 49 15.07 2.00 -6.82
CA GLU A 49 14.88 2.65 -8.12
C GLU A 49 13.77 1.98 -8.94
N TYR A 50 13.76 0.64 -9.01
CA TYR A 50 12.70 -0.13 -9.68
C TYR A 50 11.31 0.21 -9.13
N VAL A 51 11.13 0.22 -7.81
CA VAL A 51 9.84 0.53 -7.18
C VAL A 51 9.43 1.98 -7.45
N VAL A 52 10.35 2.94 -7.28
CA VAL A 52 10.09 4.38 -7.52
C VAL A 52 9.67 4.61 -8.98
N GLN A 53 10.42 4.06 -9.93
CA GLN A 53 10.10 4.17 -11.35
C GLN A 53 8.76 3.50 -11.71
N SER A 54 8.43 2.38 -11.06
CA SER A 54 7.15 1.69 -11.28
C SER A 54 5.97 2.54 -10.79
N ILE A 55 6.07 3.21 -9.63
CA ILE A 55 5.05 4.13 -9.13
C ILE A 55 4.83 5.26 -10.13
N ASP A 56 5.92 5.88 -10.60
CA ASP A 56 5.85 6.99 -11.56
C ASP A 56 5.29 6.55 -12.92
N ALA A 57 5.68 5.36 -13.39
CA ALA A 57 5.20 4.80 -14.66
C ALA A 57 3.70 4.51 -14.62
N SER A 58 3.21 3.86 -13.53
CA SER A 58 1.79 3.57 -13.34
C SER A 58 0.96 4.86 -13.26
N ALA A 59 1.45 5.88 -12.54
CA ALA A 59 0.80 7.18 -12.48
C ALA A 59 0.70 7.85 -13.86
N LYS A 60 1.78 7.82 -14.66
CA LYS A 60 1.82 8.37 -16.03
C LYS A 60 0.93 7.58 -17.00
N ALA A 61 0.81 6.28 -16.82
CA ALA A 61 -0.07 5.42 -17.62
C ALA A 61 -1.56 5.63 -17.31
N GLY A 62 -1.88 6.33 -16.22
CA GLY A 62 -3.26 6.54 -15.77
C GLY A 62 -3.87 5.30 -15.11
N SER A 63 -3.04 4.44 -14.53
CA SER A 63 -3.51 3.30 -13.72
C SER A 63 -4.20 3.80 -12.47
N ASP A 64 -5.24 3.06 -12.02
CA ASP A 64 -6.01 3.41 -10.82
C ASP A 64 -5.24 3.11 -9.52
N GLY A 65 -4.11 2.39 -9.61
CA GLY A 65 -3.18 2.13 -8.52
C GLY A 65 -2.08 1.15 -8.90
N LEU A 66 -1.11 0.99 -7.99
CA LEU A 66 -0.01 0.03 -8.10
C LEU A 66 -0.05 -0.96 -6.94
N ILE A 67 0.06 -2.25 -7.23
CA ILE A 67 0.19 -3.32 -6.24
C ILE A 67 1.63 -3.81 -6.22
N ILE A 68 2.26 -3.77 -5.05
CA ILE A 68 3.60 -4.31 -4.80
C ILE A 68 3.47 -5.64 -4.09
N LEU A 69 3.74 -6.76 -4.78
CA LEU A 69 3.84 -8.08 -4.17
C LEU A 69 5.20 -8.17 -3.48
N LEU A 70 5.18 -8.21 -2.13
CA LEU A 70 6.38 -8.05 -1.31
C LEU A 70 6.75 -9.35 -0.59
N ASP A 71 8.01 -9.79 -0.77
CA ASP A 71 8.69 -10.77 0.07
C ASP A 71 10.14 -10.32 0.27
N THR A 72 10.47 -9.84 1.47
CA THR A 72 11.81 -9.31 1.74
C THR A 72 12.32 -9.64 3.13
N PRO A 73 13.60 -10.02 3.24
CA PRO A 73 14.28 -10.14 4.54
C PRO A 73 14.65 -8.79 5.15
N GLY A 74 14.47 -7.68 4.40
CA GLY A 74 14.94 -6.35 4.76
C GLY A 74 15.97 -5.80 3.78
N GLY A 75 16.78 -4.83 4.21
CA GLY A 75 17.83 -4.25 3.38
C GLY A 75 18.34 -2.92 3.91
N LEU A 76 18.86 -2.08 3.01
CA LEU A 76 19.53 -0.83 3.35
C LEU A 76 18.53 0.27 3.73
N ASP A 77 18.83 1.01 4.80
CA ASP A 77 17.98 2.09 5.32
C ASP A 77 17.67 3.16 4.27
N LEU A 78 18.68 3.63 3.53
CA LEU A 78 18.48 4.66 2.50
C LEU A 78 17.55 4.17 1.38
N ALA A 79 17.76 2.96 0.89
CA ALA A 79 16.91 2.37 -0.16
C ALA A 79 15.46 2.19 0.32
N MET A 80 15.27 1.73 1.54
CA MET A 80 13.95 1.64 2.18
C MET A 80 13.28 3.01 2.30
N ARG A 81 14.02 4.05 2.75
CA ARG A 81 13.48 5.41 2.87
C ARG A 81 13.08 6.00 1.53
N ASP A 82 13.83 5.71 0.45
CA ASP A 82 13.47 6.16 -0.90
C ASP A 82 12.13 5.53 -1.35
N ILE A 83 11.94 4.22 -1.13
CA ILE A 83 10.67 3.54 -1.41
C ILE A 83 9.54 4.14 -0.56
N ALA A 84 9.71 4.23 0.75
CA ALA A 84 8.69 4.75 1.65
C ALA A 84 8.30 6.19 1.28
N LYS A 85 9.27 7.04 0.95
CA LYS A 85 9.03 8.41 0.48
C LYS A 85 8.25 8.46 -0.83
N ALA A 86 8.56 7.60 -1.79
CA ALA A 86 7.83 7.52 -3.05
C ALA A 86 6.37 7.08 -2.81
N ILE A 87 6.13 6.08 -1.98
CA ILE A 87 4.78 5.63 -1.61
C ILE A 87 3.99 6.74 -0.91
N LEU A 88 4.61 7.45 0.06
CA LEU A 88 3.95 8.50 0.83
C LEU A 88 3.55 9.72 -0.01
N ASN A 89 4.25 9.98 -1.12
CA ASN A 89 4.03 11.11 -2.02
C ASN A 89 3.43 10.68 -3.37
N SER A 90 3.06 9.43 -3.54
CA SER A 90 2.44 8.93 -4.77
C SER A 90 1.11 9.64 -5.04
N SER A 91 0.87 9.99 -6.30
CA SER A 91 -0.39 10.55 -6.80
C SER A 91 -1.47 9.49 -7.06
N ILE A 92 -1.09 8.21 -7.06
CA ILE A 92 -2.00 7.07 -7.19
C ILE A 92 -1.94 6.20 -5.93
N PRO A 93 -2.99 5.45 -5.61
CA PRO A 93 -2.95 4.46 -4.54
C PRO A 93 -1.83 3.43 -4.76
N VAL A 94 -1.04 3.18 -3.71
CA VAL A 94 -0.05 2.10 -3.69
C VAL A 94 -0.48 1.08 -2.64
N VAL A 95 -0.69 -0.14 -3.08
CA VAL A 95 -0.98 -1.30 -2.23
C VAL A 95 0.31 -2.08 -2.02
N VAL A 96 0.64 -2.40 -0.78
CA VAL A 96 1.71 -3.38 -0.48
C VAL A 96 1.06 -4.64 0.04
N TYR A 97 1.30 -5.73 -0.66
CA TYR A 97 0.74 -7.03 -0.35
C TYR A 97 1.86 -8.03 -0.07
N VAL A 98 2.01 -8.44 1.19
CA VAL A 98 3.00 -9.45 1.59
C VAL A 98 2.53 -10.81 1.08
N HIS A 99 3.18 -11.31 0.04
CA HIS A 99 2.75 -12.46 -0.76
C HIS A 99 3.96 -13.17 -1.40
N PRO A 100 3.90 -14.48 -1.65
CA PRO A 100 2.83 -15.46 -1.37
C PRO A 100 2.82 -15.95 0.08
N SER A 101 2.00 -16.96 0.40
CA SER A 101 2.07 -17.67 1.69
C SER A 101 3.50 -18.16 1.95
N GLY A 102 4.02 -17.91 3.16
CA GLY A 102 5.43 -18.11 3.52
C GLY A 102 6.34 -16.90 3.28
N ALA A 103 5.86 -15.86 2.60
CA ALA A 103 6.57 -14.60 2.43
C ALA A 103 6.67 -13.80 3.75
N ARG A 104 7.55 -12.81 3.77
CA ARG A 104 7.73 -11.94 4.93
C ARG A 104 7.97 -10.47 4.55
N ALA A 105 7.53 -9.59 5.45
CA ALA A 105 7.91 -8.18 5.44
C ALA A 105 8.83 -7.91 6.64
N ALA A 106 10.10 -8.35 6.56
CA ALA A 106 11.05 -8.19 7.66
C ALA A 106 11.85 -6.89 7.53
N SER A 107 12.21 -6.28 8.68
CA SER A 107 13.08 -5.09 8.75
C SER A 107 12.57 -3.95 7.85
N ALA A 108 13.31 -3.58 6.77
CA ALA A 108 12.86 -2.59 5.79
C ALA A 108 11.45 -2.88 5.24
N GLY A 109 11.05 -4.15 5.16
CA GLY A 109 9.72 -4.55 4.72
C GLY A 109 8.60 -4.03 5.62
N VAL A 110 8.82 -3.91 6.93
CA VAL A 110 7.85 -3.30 7.87
C VAL A 110 7.53 -1.88 7.42
N ILE A 111 8.59 -1.07 7.21
CA ILE A 111 8.47 0.35 6.88
C ILE A 111 7.77 0.54 5.52
N ILE A 112 8.14 -0.26 4.53
CA ILE A 112 7.53 -0.24 3.20
C ILE A 112 6.04 -0.58 3.31
N THR A 113 5.69 -1.62 4.09
CA THR A 113 4.31 -2.07 4.27
C THR A 113 3.47 -1.02 4.98
N ILE A 114 3.95 -0.43 6.09
CA ILE A 114 3.18 0.59 6.82
C ILE A 114 3.08 1.92 6.09
N ALA A 115 3.97 2.22 5.13
CA ALA A 115 3.90 3.41 4.29
C ALA A 115 2.79 3.34 3.23
N ALA A 116 2.35 2.14 2.86
CA ALA A 116 1.34 1.89 1.82
C ALA A 116 0.01 2.60 2.08
N HIS A 117 -0.73 2.92 1.02
CA HIS A 117 -2.12 3.39 1.13
C HIS A 117 -3.00 2.26 1.64
N VAL A 118 -2.79 1.05 1.14
CA VAL A 118 -3.41 -0.19 1.62
C VAL A 118 -2.30 -1.20 1.89
N ALA A 119 -2.26 -1.75 3.09
CA ALA A 119 -1.35 -2.80 3.49
C ALA A 119 -2.12 -4.11 3.66
N ALA A 120 -1.71 -5.15 2.94
CA ALA A 120 -2.33 -6.45 2.99
C ALA A 120 -1.30 -7.57 3.16
N MET A 121 -1.74 -8.69 3.70
CA MET A 121 -0.89 -9.88 3.89
C MET A 121 -1.66 -11.15 3.51
N THR A 122 -0.95 -12.12 2.93
CA THR A 122 -1.46 -13.49 2.72
C THR A 122 -1.42 -14.26 4.04
N PRO A 123 -2.41 -15.14 4.35
CA PRO A 123 -2.29 -16.08 5.47
C PRO A 123 -0.98 -16.88 5.42
N GLY A 124 -0.34 -17.08 6.58
CA GLY A 124 0.95 -17.77 6.67
C GLY A 124 2.16 -16.89 6.33
N THR A 125 1.99 -15.57 6.30
CA THR A 125 3.08 -14.58 6.20
C THR A 125 3.34 -13.92 7.56
N ASN A 126 4.46 -13.23 7.69
CA ASN A 126 4.81 -12.49 8.89
C ASN A 126 5.40 -11.11 8.59
N ILE A 127 5.28 -10.21 9.57
CA ILE A 127 5.82 -8.85 9.51
C ILE A 127 6.52 -8.53 10.84
N GLY A 128 7.68 -7.84 10.81
CA GLY A 128 8.37 -7.40 12.01
C GLY A 128 9.90 -7.37 11.94
N ALA A 129 10.55 -7.46 13.10
CA ALA A 129 12.00 -7.49 13.27
C ALA A 129 12.71 -6.28 12.61
N ALA A 130 12.26 -5.06 12.90
CA ALA A 130 12.74 -3.83 12.26
C ALA A 130 13.88 -3.13 13.03
N HIS A 131 14.54 -3.82 13.98
CA HIS A 131 15.66 -3.25 14.72
C HIS A 131 16.83 -2.90 13.78
N PRO A 132 17.35 -1.66 13.80
CA PRO A 132 18.50 -1.28 12.99
C PRO A 132 19.75 -2.08 13.38
N VAL A 133 20.38 -2.72 12.41
CA VAL A 133 21.65 -3.42 12.60
C VAL A 133 22.78 -2.63 11.98
N GLY A 134 23.85 -2.39 12.75
CA GLY A 134 25.04 -1.72 12.24
C GLY A 134 25.79 -2.63 11.26
N LEU A 135 26.08 -2.15 10.07
CA LEU A 135 27.00 -2.79 9.15
C LEU A 135 28.48 -2.51 9.54
N GLY A 136 28.79 -2.45 10.84
CA GLY A 136 30.08 -1.98 11.35
C GLY A 136 31.13 -3.08 11.43
N ILE A 137 32.26 -2.85 10.76
CA ILE A 137 33.55 -3.43 11.08
C ILE A 137 34.10 -2.67 12.30
N GLY A 138 34.08 -3.28 13.50
CA GLY A 138 34.63 -2.70 14.74
C GLY A 138 33.60 -1.94 15.57
N GLY A 139 33.47 -2.33 16.82
CA GLY A 139 32.68 -1.82 17.94
C GLY A 139 31.86 -0.56 17.70
N THR A 140 30.61 -0.73 17.34
CA THR A 140 29.69 0.40 17.20
C THR A 140 29.44 1.03 18.56
N ASP A 141 29.76 2.32 18.71
CA ASP A 141 29.49 3.07 19.94
C ASP A 141 28.02 2.92 20.32
N LYS A 142 27.76 2.47 21.54
CA LYS A 142 26.40 2.28 22.10
C LYS A 142 25.56 3.57 21.97
N THR A 143 26.21 4.72 22.08
CA THR A 143 25.55 6.03 21.93
C THR A 143 25.09 6.25 20.50
N MET A 144 25.91 5.89 19.52
CA MET A 144 25.55 5.99 18.09
C MET A 144 24.38 5.06 17.76
N MET A 145 24.42 3.79 18.19
CA MET A 145 23.34 2.85 17.98
C MET A 145 22.02 3.33 18.57
N LYS A 146 22.06 3.94 19.78
CA LYS A 146 20.87 4.51 20.39
C LYS A 146 20.30 5.70 19.60
N LYS A 147 21.15 6.53 19.00
CA LYS A 147 20.70 7.62 18.11
C LYS A 147 20.01 7.06 16.87
N VAL A 148 20.62 6.06 16.23
CA VAL A 148 20.04 5.39 15.04
C VAL A 148 18.68 4.74 15.37
N GLU A 149 18.59 4.03 16.51
CA GLU A 149 17.34 3.45 16.96
C GLU A 149 16.25 4.49 17.21
N ASN A 150 16.59 5.61 17.90
CA ASN A 150 15.63 6.65 18.19
C ASN A 150 15.17 7.39 16.91
N ASP A 151 16.06 7.61 15.93
CA ASP A 151 15.67 8.15 14.62
C ASP A 151 14.73 7.19 13.88
N ALA A 152 15.08 5.90 13.85
CA ALA A 152 14.22 4.89 13.24
C ALA A 152 12.83 4.85 13.90
N VAL A 153 12.76 4.90 15.24
CA VAL A 153 11.47 4.93 15.96
C VAL A 153 10.66 6.18 15.61
N ALA A 154 11.27 7.37 15.61
CA ALA A 154 10.57 8.59 15.24
C ALA A 154 10.03 8.51 13.80
N TYR A 155 10.83 7.99 12.88
CA TYR A 155 10.45 7.81 11.48
C TYR A 155 9.27 6.87 11.30
N VAL A 156 9.33 5.66 11.90
CA VAL A 156 8.25 4.66 11.73
C VAL A 156 6.95 5.08 12.42
N ARG A 157 7.04 5.75 13.60
CA ARG A 157 5.85 6.30 14.27
C ARG A 157 5.17 7.35 13.39
N GLY A 158 5.95 8.29 12.83
CA GLY A 158 5.40 9.32 11.94
C GLY A 158 4.68 8.74 10.71
N ILE A 159 5.20 7.66 10.13
CA ILE A 159 4.55 6.96 9.02
C ILE A 159 3.26 6.27 9.50
N ALA A 160 3.32 5.54 10.62
CA ALA A 160 2.17 4.83 11.16
C ALA A 160 1.02 5.80 11.51
N ASP A 161 1.33 6.90 12.17
CA ASP A 161 0.36 7.97 12.51
C ASP A 161 -0.27 8.56 11.24
N LYS A 162 0.54 8.87 10.21
CA LYS A 162 0.05 9.38 8.92
C LYS A 162 -0.93 8.43 8.24
N ARG A 163 -0.74 7.11 8.40
CA ARG A 163 -1.57 6.06 7.78
C ARG A 163 -2.65 5.49 8.72
N GLY A 164 -2.77 6.01 9.95
CA GLY A 164 -3.74 5.52 10.93
C GLY A 164 -3.45 4.11 11.45
N ARG A 165 -2.17 3.68 11.39
CA ARG A 165 -1.71 2.36 11.86
C ARG A 165 -1.18 2.40 13.29
N ASN A 166 -0.97 1.24 13.88
CA ASN A 166 -0.55 1.09 15.29
C ASN A 166 0.91 1.50 15.49
N ALA A 167 1.14 2.79 15.81
CA ALA A 167 2.47 3.34 16.05
C ALA A 167 3.20 2.66 17.22
N ASP A 168 2.48 2.21 18.26
CA ASP A 168 3.11 1.57 19.42
C ASP A 168 3.65 0.18 19.07
N TRP A 169 2.93 -0.59 18.26
CA TRP A 169 3.45 -1.86 17.77
C TRP A 169 4.66 -1.65 16.87
N VAL A 170 4.59 -0.67 15.94
CA VAL A 170 5.70 -0.39 15.02
C VAL A 170 6.95 0.04 15.79
N GLU A 171 6.82 0.83 16.86
CA GLU A 171 7.93 1.13 17.76
C GLU A 171 8.51 -0.14 18.41
N ARG A 172 7.66 -1.08 18.88
CA ARG A 172 8.15 -2.36 19.44
C ARG A 172 8.86 -3.22 18.41
N SER A 173 8.43 -3.21 17.13
CA SER A 173 9.13 -3.91 16.06
C SER A 173 10.55 -3.37 15.84
N VAL A 174 10.78 -2.07 16.08
CA VAL A 174 12.11 -1.45 16.05
C VAL A 174 12.90 -1.74 17.32
N ARG A 175 12.34 -1.42 18.49
CA ARG A 175 13.08 -1.53 19.75
C ARG A 175 13.31 -2.96 20.26
N LYS A 176 12.34 -3.85 19.98
CA LYS A 176 12.31 -5.23 20.55
C LYS A 176 12.35 -6.32 19.49
N SER A 177 12.49 -5.94 18.22
CA SER A 177 12.42 -6.88 17.09
C SER A 177 11.13 -7.72 17.08
N GLU A 178 10.02 -7.17 17.59
CA GLU A 178 8.74 -7.87 17.62
C GLU A 178 8.28 -8.22 16.20
N SER A 179 7.79 -9.44 16.03
CA SER A 179 7.23 -9.95 14.78
C SER A 179 5.90 -10.62 15.06
N VAL A 180 4.98 -10.53 14.11
CA VAL A 180 3.63 -11.09 14.21
C VAL A 180 3.19 -11.73 12.90
N THR A 181 2.20 -12.62 12.97
CA THR A 181 1.54 -13.22 11.82
C THR A 181 0.62 -12.22 11.12
N ALA A 182 0.14 -12.56 9.92
CA ALA A 182 -0.82 -11.75 9.17
C ALA A 182 -2.09 -11.46 9.99
N GLU A 183 -2.62 -12.48 10.67
CA GLU A 183 -3.85 -12.38 11.46
C GLU A 183 -3.66 -11.49 12.71
N GLU A 184 -2.50 -11.59 13.36
CA GLU A 184 -2.14 -10.72 14.48
C GLU A 184 -1.90 -9.28 14.03
N ALA A 185 -1.24 -9.07 12.88
CA ALA A 185 -1.01 -7.77 12.29
C ALA A 185 -2.32 -7.04 11.98
N LEU A 186 -3.34 -7.77 11.48
CA LEU A 186 -4.68 -7.24 11.26
C LEU A 186 -5.36 -6.85 12.59
N LYS A 187 -5.35 -7.73 13.57
CA LYS A 187 -5.94 -7.46 14.92
C LYS A 187 -5.29 -6.26 15.59
N LEU A 188 -3.98 -6.11 15.42
CA LEU A 188 -3.20 -5.00 15.95
C LEU A 188 -3.33 -3.70 15.13
N LYS A 189 -4.04 -3.71 14.01
CA LYS A 189 -4.17 -2.56 13.09
C LYS A 189 -2.82 -2.11 12.51
N VAL A 190 -1.95 -3.05 12.23
CA VAL A 190 -0.68 -2.82 11.52
C VAL A 190 -0.91 -2.85 10.01
N ILE A 191 -1.83 -3.70 9.57
CA ILE A 191 -2.29 -3.84 8.20
C ILE A 191 -3.81 -3.67 8.11
N ASP A 192 -4.32 -3.52 6.89
CA ASP A 192 -5.74 -3.26 6.62
C ASP A 192 -6.50 -4.54 6.28
N PHE A 193 -5.85 -5.51 5.61
CA PHE A 193 -6.50 -6.74 5.14
C PHE A 193 -5.62 -7.97 5.27
N VAL A 194 -6.28 -9.12 5.45
CA VAL A 194 -5.71 -10.45 5.18
C VAL A 194 -6.48 -11.03 4.01
N ALA A 195 -5.79 -11.33 2.91
CA ALA A 195 -6.36 -11.88 1.69
C ALA A 195 -5.58 -13.13 1.26
N PRO A 196 -6.23 -14.24 0.88
CA PRO A 196 -5.54 -15.48 0.51
C PRO A 196 -4.84 -15.38 -0.85
N ASP A 197 -5.35 -14.54 -1.75
CA ASP A 197 -4.83 -14.32 -3.10
C ASP A 197 -5.15 -12.91 -3.61
N LEU A 198 -4.60 -12.56 -4.77
CA LEU A 198 -4.76 -11.25 -5.38
C LEU A 198 -6.22 -10.96 -5.79
N ASN A 199 -6.97 -11.97 -6.20
CA ASN A 199 -8.37 -11.78 -6.59
C ASN A 199 -9.25 -11.44 -5.38
N SER A 200 -8.91 -11.98 -4.21
CA SER A 200 -9.60 -11.66 -2.95
C SER A 200 -9.21 -10.30 -2.38
N LEU A 201 -8.10 -9.75 -2.84
CA LEU A 201 -7.63 -8.41 -2.45
C LEU A 201 -8.31 -7.30 -3.25
N LEU A 202 -8.67 -7.57 -4.50
CA LEU A 202 -9.33 -6.67 -5.45
C LEU A 202 -10.84 -6.75 -5.38
#